data_85544d2bede144ea185d66d10bb0f359
#
_entry.id   85544d2bede144ea185d66d10bb0f359
#
_cell.length_a   1.000
_cell.length_b   1.000
_cell.length_c   1.000
_cell.angle_alpha   90.00
_cell.angle_beta   90.00
_cell.angle_gamma   90.00
#
_symmetry.space_group_name_H-M   'P 1'
#
loop_
_entity.id
_entity.type
_entity.pdbx_description
1 polymer ?
#
loop_
_entity_poly.entity_id
_entity_poly.type
_entity_poly.pdbx_seq_one_letter_code
_entity_poly.pdbx_strand_id
1 'polypeptide(L)'
;MRAQSLAIVGIDFPNAKGPGRRFELEICRPGEPIELRPEPKNPFDEHAIAVCSCRGIQLGYIKSERAVFIGTLWRQGHTTTAIFQALDATCGWLRVAFDGKVPTLPAVSDDAAGSDDSGFFPDPVYDDD
;
A
#
# COMPACT_ATOMS: atom_id res chain seq x y z
N MET A 1 5.22 -5.71 -16.06
CA MET A 1 5.72 -5.20 -14.78
C MET A 1 5.18 -6.06 -13.67
N ARG A 2 6.03 -6.41 -12.73
CA ARG A 2 5.62 -7.33 -11.67
C ARG A 2 4.83 -6.61 -10.60
N ALA A 3 3.90 -7.32 -9.99
CA ALA A 3 3.22 -6.79 -8.82
C ALA A 3 4.21 -6.58 -7.69
N GLN A 4 3.95 -5.60 -6.84
CA GLN A 4 4.84 -5.23 -5.75
C GLN A 4 4.06 -5.05 -4.46
N SER A 5 4.70 -5.38 -3.35
CA SER A 5 4.18 -5.03 -2.03
C SER A 5 4.80 -3.71 -1.60
N LEU A 6 3.98 -2.77 -1.19
CA LEU A 6 4.43 -1.44 -0.80
C LEU A 6 3.98 -1.15 0.62
N ALA A 7 4.84 -0.45 1.35
CA ALA A 7 4.51 -0.06 2.71
C ALA A 7 3.57 1.14 2.72
N ILE A 8 2.61 1.13 3.63
CA ILE A 8 1.75 2.26 3.92
C ILE A 8 2.30 2.91 5.18
N VAL A 9 2.80 4.12 5.06
CA VAL A 9 3.45 4.82 6.17
C VAL A 9 2.60 5.98 6.65
N GLY A 10 2.99 6.61 7.77
CA GLY A 10 2.22 7.71 8.33
C GLY A 10 0.92 7.25 8.98
N ILE A 11 0.87 5.99 9.39
CA ILE A 11 -0.38 5.41 9.89
C ILE A 11 -0.75 5.91 11.28
N ASP A 12 0.18 6.55 11.98
CA ASP A 12 -0.10 7.10 13.31
C ASP A 12 -0.51 8.57 13.28
N PHE A 13 -0.53 9.20 12.11
CA PHE A 13 -1.00 10.56 12.01
C PHE A 13 -2.52 10.58 11.90
N PRO A 14 -3.19 11.58 12.50
CA PRO A 14 -4.64 11.60 12.48
C PRO A 14 -5.20 12.01 11.12
N ASN A 15 -6.40 11.59 10.85
CA ASN A 15 -7.15 12.10 9.70
C ASN A 15 -7.88 13.37 10.13
N ALA A 16 -8.13 14.26 9.20
CA ALA A 16 -8.84 15.50 9.49
C ALA A 16 -10.28 15.22 9.93
N LYS A 17 -10.87 14.17 9.37
CA LYS A 17 -12.24 13.78 9.68
C LYS A 17 -12.35 12.27 9.69
N GLY A 18 -13.33 11.79 10.44
CA GLY A 18 -13.67 10.37 10.43
C GLY A 18 -12.72 9.52 11.25
N PRO A 19 -12.76 8.23 11.04
CA PRO A 19 -11.94 7.29 11.82
C PRO A 19 -10.45 7.55 11.66
N GLY A 20 -9.69 7.16 12.68
CA GLY A 20 -8.24 7.25 12.61
C GLY A 20 -7.68 6.24 11.64
N ARG A 21 -6.45 6.49 11.19
CA ARG A 21 -5.83 5.64 10.18
C ARG A 21 -5.59 4.23 10.70
N ARG A 22 -5.05 4.12 11.90
CA ARG A 22 -4.77 2.80 12.47
C ARG A 22 -6.06 2.03 12.72
N PHE A 23 -7.10 2.71 13.18
CA PHE A 23 -8.39 2.06 13.38
C PHE A 23 -8.91 1.47 12.06
N GLU A 24 -8.85 2.26 11.00
CA GLU A 24 -9.32 1.79 9.69
C GLU A 24 -8.46 0.64 9.17
N LEU A 25 -7.15 0.72 9.39
CA LEU A 25 -6.25 -0.36 9.00
C LEU A 25 -6.62 -1.66 9.69
N GLU A 26 -7.04 -1.58 10.95
CA GLU A 26 -7.37 -2.79 11.70
C GLU A 26 -8.62 -3.48 11.18
N ILE A 27 -9.51 -2.75 10.55
CA ILE A 27 -10.71 -3.36 10.00
C ILE A 27 -10.56 -3.71 8.52
N CYS A 28 -9.50 -3.27 7.87
CA CYS A 28 -9.24 -3.69 6.49
C CYS A 28 -8.94 -5.18 6.45
N ARG A 29 -9.45 -5.83 5.42
CA ARG A 29 -9.19 -7.26 5.22
C ARG A 29 -8.30 -7.46 4.02
N PRO A 30 -7.39 -8.43 4.07
CA PRO A 30 -6.55 -8.72 2.91
C PRO A 30 -7.40 -8.95 1.66
N GLY A 31 -7.01 -8.33 0.57
CA GLY A 31 -7.74 -8.42 -0.69
C GLY A 31 -8.73 -7.29 -0.93
N GLU A 32 -9.06 -6.49 0.08
CA GLU A 32 -9.97 -5.37 -0.13
C GLU A 32 -9.34 -4.33 -1.06
N PRO A 33 -10.12 -3.73 -1.96
CA PRO A 33 -9.58 -2.70 -2.85
C PRO A 33 -8.98 -1.52 -2.09
N ILE A 34 -7.90 -1.00 -2.62
CA ILE A 34 -7.24 0.19 -2.10
C ILE A 34 -7.26 1.24 -3.19
N GLU A 35 -7.53 2.48 -2.82
CA GLU A 35 -7.44 3.59 -3.75
C GLU A 35 -6.17 4.37 -3.50
N LEU A 36 -5.42 4.67 -4.55
CA LEU A 36 -4.22 5.49 -4.48
C LEU A 36 -4.58 6.86 -5.04
N ARG A 37 -4.45 7.90 -4.22
CA ARG A 37 -4.82 9.28 -4.60
C ARG A 37 -3.59 10.17 -4.63
N PRO A 38 -3.17 10.66 -5.80
CA PRO A 38 -2.06 11.60 -5.85
C PRO A 38 -2.47 12.92 -5.20
N GLU A 39 -1.53 13.55 -4.52
CA GLU A 39 -1.76 14.83 -3.86
C GLU A 39 -0.73 15.85 -4.34
N PRO A 40 -0.84 16.34 -5.58
CA PRO A 40 0.17 17.26 -6.14
C PRO A 40 0.25 18.58 -5.38
N LYS A 41 -0.76 18.91 -4.60
CA LYS A 41 -0.75 20.14 -3.80
C LYS A 41 -0.36 19.91 -2.35
N ASN A 42 0.15 18.73 -2.03
CA ASN A 42 0.58 18.44 -0.67
C ASN A 42 1.73 19.38 -0.31
N PRO A 43 1.62 20.14 0.79
CA PRO A 43 2.64 21.15 1.11
C PRO A 43 3.99 20.57 1.49
N PHE A 44 4.03 19.30 1.85
CA PHE A 44 5.28 18.66 2.26
C PHE A 44 5.92 17.83 1.16
N ASP A 45 5.13 17.38 0.20
CA ASP A 45 5.65 16.51 -0.85
C ASP A 45 4.67 16.50 -2.02
N GLU A 46 5.05 17.16 -3.11
CA GLU A 46 4.17 17.23 -4.28
C GLU A 46 3.99 15.86 -4.96
N HIS A 47 4.85 14.91 -4.63
CA HIS A 47 4.75 13.56 -5.19
C HIS A 47 3.97 12.61 -4.28
N ALA A 48 3.42 13.10 -3.17
CA ALA A 48 2.72 12.26 -2.22
C ALA A 48 1.54 11.53 -2.86
N ILE A 49 1.36 10.29 -2.49
CA ILE A 49 0.22 9.48 -2.92
C ILE A 49 -0.45 8.95 -1.65
N ALA A 50 -1.66 9.41 -1.40
CA ALA A 50 -2.42 8.95 -0.25
C ALA A 50 -3.00 7.58 -0.55
N VAL A 51 -3.08 6.76 0.49
CA VAL A 51 -3.63 5.40 0.41
C VAL A 51 -4.95 5.40 1.17
N CYS A 52 -6.03 5.03 0.51
CA CYS A 52 -7.36 5.03 1.11
C CYS A 52 -7.98 3.66 1.01
N SER A 53 -8.78 3.31 2.03
CA SER A 53 -9.48 2.03 2.06
C SER A 53 -10.67 2.05 1.09
N CYS A 54 -11.27 0.90 0.88
CA CYS A 54 -12.45 0.79 0.02
C CYS A 54 -13.64 1.56 0.60
N ARG A 55 -13.56 1.97 1.86
CA ARG A 55 -14.59 2.79 2.50
C ARG A 55 -14.28 4.29 2.37
N GLY A 56 -13.21 4.65 1.66
CA GLY A 56 -12.85 6.04 1.45
C GLY A 56 -12.08 6.69 2.59
N ILE A 57 -11.60 5.91 3.54
CA ILE A 57 -10.89 6.43 4.71
C ILE A 57 -9.39 6.36 4.46
N GLN A 58 -8.69 7.46 4.69
CA GLN A 58 -7.25 7.46 4.48
C GLN A 58 -6.55 6.58 5.49
N LEU A 59 -5.64 5.75 4.99
CA LEU A 59 -4.85 4.84 5.80
C LEU A 59 -3.45 5.38 6.07
N GLY A 60 -2.93 6.17 5.16
CA GLY A 60 -1.59 6.72 5.24
C GLY A 60 -1.13 7.15 3.87
N TYR A 61 0.16 6.96 3.62
CA TYR A 61 0.79 7.35 2.34
C TYR A 61 1.70 6.24 1.86
N ILE A 62 1.93 6.21 0.56
CA ILE A 62 3.00 5.39 -0.01
C ILE A 62 4.33 6.01 0.41
N LYS A 63 5.30 5.19 0.74
CA LYS A 63 6.63 5.69 1.09
C LYS A 63 7.17 6.54 -0.06
N SER A 64 7.81 7.66 0.28
CA SER A 64 8.07 8.70 -0.72
C SER A 64 8.83 8.23 -1.96
N GLU A 65 9.84 7.37 -1.80
CA GLU A 65 10.58 6.88 -2.96
C GLU A 65 9.68 6.09 -3.90
N ARG A 66 8.76 5.32 -3.35
CA ARG A 66 7.84 4.55 -4.16
C ARG A 66 6.74 5.43 -4.76
N ALA A 67 6.36 6.49 -4.08
CA ALA A 67 5.39 7.42 -4.62
C ALA A 67 5.93 8.09 -5.89
N VAL A 68 7.21 8.48 -5.89
CA VAL A 68 7.82 9.06 -7.08
C VAL A 68 7.81 8.04 -8.22
N PHE A 69 8.13 6.79 -7.93
CA PHE A 69 8.14 5.74 -8.94
C PHE A 69 6.74 5.53 -9.54
N ILE A 70 5.72 5.40 -8.69
CA ILE A 70 4.35 5.19 -9.15
C ILE A 70 3.88 6.39 -9.97
N GLY A 71 4.15 7.61 -9.49
CA GLY A 71 3.77 8.81 -10.21
C GLY A 71 4.40 8.89 -11.59
N THR A 72 5.66 8.46 -11.70
CA THR A 72 6.34 8.42 -12.98
C THR A 72 5.66 7.43 -13.93
N LEU A 73 5.31 6.25 -13.42
CA LEU A 73 4.62 5.27 -14.25
C LEU A 73 3.26 5.79 -14.73
N TRP A 74 2.51 6.45 -13.86
CA TRP A 74 1.23 7.03 -14.26
C TRP A 74 1.41 8.07 -15.39
N ARG A 75 2.44 8.91 -15.29
CA ARG A 75 2.70 9.88 -16.34
C ARG A 75 3.09 9.24 -17.66
N GLN A 76 3.63 8.03 -17.61
CA GLN A 76 3.98 7.26 -18.80
C GLN A 76 2.80 6.46 -19.35
N GLY A 77 1.64 6.56 -18.71
CA GLY A 77 0.44 5.90 -19.20
C GLY A 77 0.14 4.55 -18.56
N HIS A 78 0.93 4.14 -17.59
CA HIS A 78 0.65 2.89 -16.86
C HIS A 78 -0.48 3.09 -15.87
N THR A 79 -1.23 2.04 -15.61
CA THR A 79 -2.30 2.05 -14.61
C THR A 79 -1.94 1.13 -13.46
N THR A 80 -2.59 1.32 -12.33
CA THR A 80 -2.36 0.49 -11.16
C THR A 80 -3.67 0.00 -10.59
N THR A 81 -3.62 -1.18 -9.98
CA THR A 81 -4.72 -1.74 -9.20
C THR A 81 -4.12 -2.22 -7.89
N ALA A 82 -4.69 -1.80 -6.78
CA ALA A 82 -4.12 -2.11 -5.47
C ALA A 82 -5.13 -2.77 -4.55
N ILE A 83 -4.64 -3.65 -3.69
CA ILE A 83 -5.45 -4.29 -2.66
C ILE A 83 -4.70 -4.21 -1.34
N PHE A 84 -5.46 -4.27 -0.24
CA PHE A 84 -4.87 -4.31 1.09
C PHE A 84 -4.21 -5.67 1.30
N GLN A 85 -3.02 -5.67 1.91
CA GLN A 85 -2.28 -6.90 2.14
C GLN A 85 -2.21 -7.26 3.61
N ALA A 86 -1.75 -6.36 4.46
CA ALA A 86 -1.54 -6.69 5.87
C ALA A 86 -1.29 -5.44 6.71
N LEU A 87 -1.39 -5.59 8.01
CA LEU A 87 -1.00 -4.58 8.97
C LEU A 87 -0.02 -5.22 9.95
N ASP A 88 1.13 -4.59 10.16
CA ASP A 88 2.03 -5.04 11.21
C ASP A 88 2.19 -3.92 12.24
N ALA A 89 3.13 -4.07 13.16
CA ALA A 89 3.25 -3.14 14.28
C ALA A 89 3.65 -1.73 13.83
N THR A 90 4.31 -1.58 12.71
CA THR A 90 4.89 -0.30 12.31
C THR A 90 4.26 0.30 11.06
N CYS A 91 3.68 -0.50 10.20
CA CYS A 91 3.09 0.04 8.97
C CYS A 91 2.04 -0.92 8.41
N GLY A 92 1.27 -0.42 7.46
CA GLY A 92 0.42 -1.27 6.67
C GLY A 92 1.12 -1.69 5.39
N TRP A 93 0.54 -2.62 4.67
CA TRP A 93 1.08 -3.12 3.40
C TRP A 93 -0.03 -3.24 2.38
N LEU A 94 0.28 -2.84 1.16
CA LEU A 94 -0.63 -3.05 0.05
C LEU A 94 0.09 -3.81 -1.05
N ARG A 95 -0.68 -4.43 -1.91
CA ARG A 95 -0.15 -5.10 -3.10
C ARG A 95 -0.65 -4.35 -4.31
N VAL A 96 0.24 -3.98 -5.23
CA VAL A 96 -0.13 -3.25 -6.43
C VAL A 96 0.27 -4.04 -7.66
N ALA A 97 -0.63 -4.11 -8.64
CA ALA A 97 -0.36 -4.68 -9.94
C ALA A 97 -0.54 -3.59 -10.98
N PHE A 98 -0.02 -3.82 -12.17
CA PHE A 98 0.06 -2.79 -13.20
C PHE A 98 -0.64 -3.22 -14.48
N ASP A 99 -1.13 -2.20 -15.20
CA ASP A 99 -1.60 -2.39 -16.59
C ASP A 99 -2.70 -3.43 -16.74
N GLY A 100 -3.67 -3.34 -15.86
CA GLY A 100 -4.85 -4.20 -15.95
C GLY A 100 -4.69 -5.58 -15.33
N LYS A 101 -3.53 -5.88 -14.78
CA LYS A 101 -3.36 -7.16 -14.09
C LYS A 101 -4.05 -7.10 -12.74
N VAL A 102 -4.56 -8.22 -12.29
CA VAL A 102 -5.25 -8.31 -11.01
C VAL A 102 -4.21 -8.65 -9.95
N PRO A 103 -4.09 -7.81 -8.90
CA PRO A 103 -3.13 -8.12 -7.85
C PRO A 103 -3.63 -9.32 -7.04
N THR A 104 -2.70 -10.17 -6.64
CA THR A 104 -3.02 -11.30 -5.77
C THR A 104 -2.15 -11.20 -4.55
N LEU A 105 -2.65 -11.69 -3.43
CA LEU A 105 -1.87 -11.69 -2.21
C LEU A 105 -0.67 -12.62 -2.39
N PRO A 106 0.46 -12.27 -1.79
CA PRO A 106 1.61 -13.17 -1.83
C PRO A 106 1.22 -14.52 -1.25
N ALA A 107 1.71 -15.57 -1.85
CA ALA A 107 1.41 -16.89 -1.35
C ALA A 107 1.92 -17.02 0.05
N VAL A 108 1.06 -17.36 0.92
CA VAL A 108 1.44 -17.57 2.26
C VAL A 108 1.62 -19.02 2.39
N SER A 109 2.79 -19.43 2.50
CA SER A 109 2.99 -20.77 2.60
C SER A 109 2.58 -21.16 3.94
N ASP A 110 1.86 -22.13 3.97
CA ASP A 110 1.40 -22.57 5.17
C ASP A 110 2.46 -22.93 6.01
N ASP A 111 3.37 -23.32 5.46
CA ASP A 111 4.45 -23.68 6.12
C ASP A 111 5.02 -22.50 6.66
N ALA A 112 5.04 -21.72 6.03
CA ALA A 112 5.73 -20.67 6.41
C ALA A 112 5.19 -20.19 7.55
N ALA A 113 4.58 -20.63 7.58
CA ALA A 113 4.04 -20.26 8.49
C ALA A 113 4.86 -20.11 9.48
N GLY A 114 5.18 -20.42 9.40
CA GLY A 114 5.49 -20.23 10.13
C GLY A 114 6.33 -19.44 10.33
N SER A 115 6.68 -19.54 9.86
CA SER A 115 7.22 -18.99 10.00
C SER A 115 7.48 -17.99 10.35
N ASP A 116 7.62 -18.06 10.51
CA ASP A 116 7.71 -17.27 10.83
C ASP A 116 8.00 -16.28 10.81
N ASP A 117 8.27 -16.31 10.73
CA ASP A 117 8.55 -15.53 10.66
C ASP A 117 8.50 -14.58 10.48
N SER A 118 8.51 -14.49 10.56
CA SER A 118 8.43 -13.70 10.36
C SER A 118 8.15 -12.90 9.84
N GLY A 119 7.86 -13.09 9.88
CA GLY A 119 7.33 -12.43 9.25
C GLY A 119 7.60 -11.42 8.49
N PHE A 120 7.57 -11.45 7.78
CA PHE A 120 7.88 -10.50 7.22
C PHE A 120 7.58 -10.46 5.93
N PHE A 121 7.18 -9.61 5.62
CA PHE A 121 6.73 -9.49 4.37
C PHE A 121 7.83 -8.95 3.56
N PRO A 122 8.43 -9.20 3.14
CA PRO A 122 9.24 -8.48 2.46
C PRO A 122 9.50 -8.68 1.25
N ASP A 123 9.52 -8.86 1.29
CA ASP A 123 9.83 -8.95 0.62
C ASP A 123 9.95 -8.60 -0.32
N PRO A 124 9.98 -8.81 -0.50
CA PRO A 124 10.12 -8.48 -1.38
C PRO A 124 10.46 -7.60 -2.05
N VAL A 125 10.63 -7.43 -1.76
CA VAL A 125 10.65 -6.59 -2.28
C VAL A 125 11.49 -6.08 -2.98
N TYR A 126 11.99 -6.25 -3.04
CA TYR A 126 12.65 -5.85 -3.50
C TYR A 126 13.08 -5.91 -4.57
N ASP A 127 13.19 -6.22 -4.61
CA ASP A 127 13.49 -6.24 -5.41
C ASP A 127 13.26 -6.10 -6.42
N ASP A 128 13.28 -6.05 -6.46
CA ASP A 128 13.00 -5.81 -7.25
C ASP A 128 13.01 -5.33 -8.10
N ASP A 129 13.19 -5.33 -8.20
CA ASP A 129 13.12 -4.80 -8.82
C ASP A 129 13.22 -4.62 -9.40
#